data_3d69afadef9e532fd0ee185814d95ca3
#
_entry.id   3d69afadef9e532fd0ee185814d95ca3
#
_cell.length_a   1.000
_cell.length_b   1.000
_cell.length_c   1.000
_cell.angle_alpha   90.00
_cell.angle_beta   90.00
_cell.angle_gamma   90.00
#
_symmetry.space_group_name_H-M   'P 1'
#
loop_
_entity.id
_entity.type
_entity.pdbx_description
1 polymer ?
#
loop_
_entity_poly.entity_id
_entity_poly.type
_entity_poly.pdbx_seq_one_letter_code
_entity_poly.pdbx_strand_id
1 'polypeptide(L)'
;APGILRAMPRLIFFCGHAGTGKTTLAKRALPALHRATGESFCLLDKDTLYGDYSSAVMGVLTGDPNDRDSPPYLQHLREPEYAGLMKTARENLALGVNCIVVGPLSREVRAHKLTDRAWLGVGDEVQVRIVWVHLPEDEARQRIAARGNPNDAWKLAHWDDYRTRLFMPSAQDHPELLLLDNSEPAERVFETLMTALGG
;
A
#
# COMPACT_ATOMS: atom_id res chain seq x y z
N ALA A 1 -2.57 34.84 -20.62
CA ALA A 1 -1.51 33.90 -20.27
C ALA A 1 -1.89 32.53 -20.81
N PRO A 2 -1.03 31.79 -21.53
CA PRO A 2 -1.34 30.42 -21.94
C PRO A 2 -1.54 29.58 -20.69
N GLY A 3 -2.72 28.93 -20.57
CA GLY A 3 -3.01 28.04 -19.47
C GLY A 3 -1.96 26.91 -19.50
N ILE A 4 -1.17 26.84 -18.45
CA ILE A 4 -0.30 25.69 -18.20
C ILE A 4 -1.24 24.49 -18.11
N LEU A 5 -1.22 23.59 -19.08
CA LEU A 5 -1.88 22.29 -18.99
C LEU A 5 -1.33 21.61 -17.73
N ARG A 6 -2.10 21.68 -16.67
CA ARG A 6 -1.71 21.04 -15.39
C ARG A 6 -1.73 19.53 -15.64
N ALA A 7 -0.61 18.88 -15.48
CA ALA A 7 -0.56 17.43 -15.57
C ALA A 7 -1.62 16.82 -14.64
N MET A 8 -2.28 15.76 -15.08
CA MET A 8 -3.28 15.07 -14.27
C MET A 8 -2.62 14.53 -12.99
N PRO A 9 -3.16 14.86 -11.80
CA PRO A 9 -2.61 14.33 -10.56
C PRO A 9 -2.61 12.80 -10.57
N ARG A 10 -1.58 12.21 -9.99
CA ARG A 10 -1.38 10.76 -9.98
C ARG A 10 -1.58 10.20 -8.59
N LEU A 11 -2.37 9.13 -8.48
CA LEU A 11 -2.58 8.34 -7.27
C LEU A 11 -2.09 6.92 -7.54
N ILE A 12 -1.00 6.54 -6.89
CA ILE A 12 -0.36 5.24 -7.08
C ILE A 12 -0.47 4.45 -5.77
N PHE A 13 -1.09 3.28 -5.83
CA PHE A 13 -1.19 2.36 -4.71
C PHE A 13 -0.13 1.27 -4.80
N PHE A 14 0.57 1.03 -3.70
CA PHE A 14 1.38 -0.16 -3.49
C PHE A 14 0.69 -1.06 -2.46
N CYS A 15 0.05 -2.10 -2.95
CA CYS A 15 -0.74 -3.05 -2.20
C CYS A 15 -0.03 -4.40 -2.08
N GLY A 16 -0.50 -5.25 -1.17
CA GLY A 16 0.01 -6.61 -0.98
C GLY A 16 0.15 -6.97 0.49
N HIS A 17 0.22 -8.25 0.77
CA HIS A 17 0.33 -8.76 2.14
C HIS A 17 1.65 -8.37 2.81
N ALA A 18 1.78 -8.68 4.10
CA ALA A 18 3.03 -8.46 4.83
C ALA A 18 4.19 -9.23 4.19
N GLY A 19 5.40 -8.67 4.28
CA GLY A 19 6.63 -9.31 3.82
C GLY A 19 6.88 -9.25 2.31
N THR A 20 5.93 -8.78 1.48
CA THR A 20 6.07 -8.79 0.02
C THR A 20 7.01 -7.72 -0.56
N GLY A 21 7.45 -6.73 0.24
CA GLY A 21 8.41 -5.71 -0.20
C GLY A 21 7.77 -4.43 -0.78
N LYS A 22 6.45 -4.25 -0.69
CA LYS A 22 5.74 -3.07 -1.22
C LYS A 22 6.31 -1.72 -0.78
N THR A 23 6.62 -1.55 0.52
CA THR A 23 7.20 -0.30 1.05
C THR A 23 8.59 -0.02 0.48
N THR A 24 9.42 -1.05 0.35
CA THR A 24 10.76 -0.94 -0.25
C THR A 24 10.68 -0.51 -1.71
N LEU A 25 9.78 -1.13 -2.48
CA LEU A 25 9.57 -0.79 -3.89
C LEU A 25 9.00 0.63 -4.04
N ALA A 26 8.04 1.03 -3.23
CA ALA A 26 7.48 2.38 -3.24
C ALA A 26 8.55 3.44 -2.96
N LYS A 27 9.38 3.23 -1.93
CA LYS A 27 10.49 4.12 -1.57
C LYS A 27 11.57 4.18 -2.64
N ARG A 28 11.80 3.10 -3.40
CA ARG A 28 12.71 3.08 -4.53
C ARG A 28 12.11 3.76 -5.76
N ALA A 29 10.81 3.58 -6.01
CA ALA A 29 10.10 4.14 -7.16
C ALA A 29 9.96 5.67 -7.07
N LEU A 30 9.67 6.22 -5.89
CA LEU A 30 9.39 7.64 -5.73
C LEU A 30 10.51 8.55 -6.29
N PRO A 31 11.79 8.43 -5.87
CA PRO A 31 12.85 9.27 -6.40
C PRO A 31 13.14 8.99 -7.89
N ALA A 32 12.87 7.79 -8.38
CA ALA A 32 13.02 7.46 -9.79
C ALA A 32 11.93 8.11 -10.64
N LEU A 33 10.68 8.08 -10.20
CA LEU A 33 9.57 8.80 -10.83
C LEU A 33 9.83 10.30 -10.87
N HIS A 34 10.28 10.89 -9.74
CA HIS A 34 10.62 12.31 -9.70
C HIS A 34 11.69 12.67 -10.73
N ARG A 35 12.77 11.88 -10.85
CA ARG A 35 13.81 12.11 -11.85
C ARG A 35 13.32 11.96 -13.29
N ALA A 36 12.45 10.98 -13.54
CA ALA A 36 11.95 10.69 -14.88
C ALA A 36 10.92 11.72 -15.36
N THR A 37 10.06 12.21 -14.47
CA THR A 37 8.91 13.05 -14.84
C THR A 37 9.05 14.51 -14.41
N GLY A 38 9.95 14.83 -13.48
CA GLY A 38 10.02 16.14 -12.82
C GLY A 38 8.87 16.39 -11.83
N GLU A 39 7.96 15.43 -11.65
CA GLU A 39 6.80 15.55 -10.77
C GLU A 39 7.16 15.25 -9.31
N SER A 40 6.52 15.94 -8.37
CA SER A 40 6.65 15.66 -6.94
C SER A 40 5.59 14.69 -6.47
N PHE A 41 5.98 13.76 -5.59
CA PHE A 41 5.10 12.77 -4.99
C PHE A 41 5.16 12.83 -3.46
N CYS A 42 4.00 12.77 -2.81
CA CYS A 42 3.88 12.56 -1.38
C CYS A 42 3.81 11.05 -1.10
N LEU A 43 4.66 10.54 -0.19
CA LEU A 43 4.60 9.15 0.25
C LEU A 43 3.72 9.04 1.50
N LEU A 44 2.64 8.28 1.39
CA LEU A 44 1.68 8.02 2.45
C LEU A 44 1.72 6.54 2.83
N ASP A 45 2.66 6.19 3.70
CA ASP A 45 2.79 4.82 4.23
C ASP A 45 1.98 4.69 5.52
N LYS A 46 1.09 3.72 5.55
CA LYS A 46 0.18 3.47 6.67
C LYS A 46 0.94 3.28 7.99
N ASP A 47 2.01 2.50 7.96
CA ASP A 47 2.75 2.17 9.17
C ASP A 47 3.59 3.35 9.68
N THR A 48 4.07 4.21 8.78
CA THR A 48 4.75 5.46 9.15
C THR A 48 3.78 6.47 9.77
N LEU A 49 2.58 6.62 9.19
CA LEU A 49 1.61 7.63 9.64
C LEU A 49 0.92 7.25 10.96
N TYR A 50 0.64 5.97 11.14
CA TYR A 50 -0.20 5.51 12.25
C TYR A 50 0.48 4.53 13.21
N GLY A 51 1.72 4.11 12.94
CA GLY A 51 2.40 3.08 13.72
C GLY A 51 2.47 3.38 15.22
N ASP A 52 2.96 4.57 15.58
CA ASP A 52 3.11 4.98 16.99
C ASP A 52 1.75 5.21 17.67
N TYR A 53 0.81 5.84 16.94
CA TYR A 53 -0.54 6.03 17.45
C TYR A 53 -1.23 4.69 17.73
N SER A 54 -1.16 3.77 16.79
CA SER A 54 -1.73 2.43 16.95
C SER A 54 -1.06 1.64 18.06
N SER A 55 0.26 1.80 18.26
CA SER A 55 0.95 1.21 19.40
C SER A 55 0.41 1.72 20.73
N ALA A 56 0.22 3.02 20.86
CA ALA A 56 -0.34 3.62 22.07
C ALA A 56 -1.76 3.11 22.35
N VAL A 57 -2.62 3.10 21.32
CA VAL A 57 -4.01 2.65 21.48
C VAL A 57 -4.08 1.16 21.79
N MET A 58 -3.34 0.31 21.09
CA MET A 58 -3.34 -1.13 21.33
C MET A 58 -2.76 -1.49 22.71
N GLY A 59 -1.73 -0.76 23.15
CA GLY A 59 -1.21 -0.88 24.50
C GLY A 59 -2.29 -0.66 25.59
N VAL A 60 -3.16 0.32 25.37
CA VAL A 60 -4.30 0.59 26.28
C VAL A 60 -5.40 -0.47 26.15
N LEU A 61 -5.74 -0.88 24.93
CA LEU A 61 -6.86 -1.80 24.68
C LEU A 61 -6.55 -3.24 25.08
N THR A 62 -5.33 -3.70 24.86
CA THR A 62 -4.99 -5.13 24.97
C THR A 62 -3.78 -5.41 25.87
N GLY A 63 -3.01 -4.38 26.23
CA GLY A 63 -1.72 -4.52 26.90
C GLY A 63 -0.56 -4.87 25.95
N ASP A 64 -0.83 -5.09 24.66
CA ASP A 64 0.19 -5.36 23.64
C ASP A 64 0.27 -4.23 22.61
N PRO A 65 1.26 -3.32 22.72
CA PRO A 65 1.41 -2.21 21.78
C PRO A 65 1.85 -2.65 20.37
N ASN A 66 2.28 -3.89 20.19
CA ASN A 66 2.79 -4.38 18.91
C ASN A 66 1.75 -5.15 18.09
N ASP A 67 0.59 -5.43 18.65
CA ASP A 67 -0.45 -6.17 17.94
C ASP A 67 -1.07 -5.33 16.81
N ARG A 68 -1.06 -5.88 15.61
CA ARG A 68 -1.61 -5.29 14.38
C ARG A 68 -2.52 -6.22 13.60
N ASP A 69 -2.84 -7.38 14.16
CA ASP A 69 -3.53 -8.45 13.44
C ASP A 69 -4.67 -9.10 14.23
N SER A 70 -4.75 -8.89 15.53
CA SER A 70 -5.81 -9.46 16.37
C SER A 70 -7.19 -8.85 16.09
N PRO A 71 -8.27 -9.50 16.55
CA PRO A 71 -9.62 -8.96 16.43
C PRO A 71 -9.79 -7.52 16.96
N PRO A 72 -9.26 -7.13 18.14
CA PRO A 72 -9.34 -5.75 18.61
C PRO A 72 -8.73 -4.73 17.63
N TYR A 73 -7.55 -5.00 17.08
CA TYR A 73 -6.95 -4.13 16.07
C TYR A 73 -7.84 -4.01 14.81
N LEU A 74 -8.29 -5.14 14.28
CA LEU A 74 -9.13 -5.18 13.09
C LEU A 74 -10.46 -4.47 13.28
N GLN A 75 -11.00 -4.50 14.49
CA GLN A 75 -12.28 -3.89 14.83
C GLN A 75 -12.18 -2.37 15.06
N HIS A 76 -11.12 -1.91 15.73
CA HIS A 76 -11.07 -0.54 16.25
C HIS A 76 -10.11 0.37 15.52
N LEU A 77 -9.05 -0.14 14.92
CA LEU A 77 -7.97 0.68 14.35
C LEU A 77 -7.85 0.61 12.83
N ARG A 78 -8.07 -0.57 12.25
CA ARG A 78 -7.86 -0.77 10.82
C ARG A 78 -8.61 0.25 9.95
N GLU A 79 -9.90 0.35 10.12
CA GLU A 79 -10.73 1.24 9.29
C GLU A 79 -10.40 2.74 9.49
N PRO A 80 -10.23 3.25 10.72
CA PRO A 80 -9.77 4.62 10.94
C PRO A 80 -8.40 4.94 10.30
N GLU A 81 -7.43 4.01 10.36
CA GLU A 81 -6.13 4.20 9.70
C GLU A 81 -6.27 4.37 8.20
N TYR A 82 -7.02 3.47 7.53
CA TYR A 82 -7.23 3.57 6.08
C TYR A 82 -8.07 4.79 5.69
N ALA A 83 -9.08 5.13 6.48
CA ALA A 83 -9.89 6.33 6.24
C ALA A 83 -9.03 7.60 6.31
N GLY A 84 -8.16 7.72 7.31
CA GLY A 84 -7.23 8.83 7.45
C GLY A 84 -6.20 8.90 6.33
N LEU A 85 -5.65 7.74 5.95
CA LEU A 85 -4.72 7.60 4.82
C LEU A 85 -5.34 8.14 3.52
N MET A 86 -6.56 7.71 3.21
CA MET A 86 -7.28 8.14 2.00
C MET A 86 -7.72 9.61 2.06
N LYS A 87 -8.09 10.11 3.26
CA LYS A 87 -8.41 11.53 3.44
C LYS A 87 -7.19 12.40 3.13
N THR A 88 -6.02 12.04 3.67
CA THR A 88 -4.77 12.76 3.42
C THR A 88 -4.38 12.71 1.93
N ALA A 89 -4.55 11.57 1.27
CA ALA A 89 -4.31 11.45 -0.17
C ALA A 89 -5.20 12.42 -0.97
N ARG A 90 -6.50 12.47 -0.67
CA ARG A 90 -7.45 13.37 -1.35
C ARG A 90 -7.10 14.84 -1.18
N GLU A 91 -6.72 15.26 0.02
CA GLU A 91 -6.30 16.64 0.29
C GLU A 91 -5.07 17.03 -0.54
N ASN A 92 -4.06 16.14 -0.62
CA ASN A 92 -2.88 16.37 -1.45
C ASN A 92 -3.21 16.44 -2.94
N LEU A 93 -4.00 15.49 -3.46
CA LEU A 93 -4.42 15.47 -4.86
C LEU A 93 -5.22 16.72 -5.24
N ALA A 94 -6.10 17.20 -4.39
CA ALA A 94 -6.85 18.45 -4.60
C ALA A 94 -5.93 19.68 -4.69
N LEU A 95 -4.79 19.64 -4.00
CA LEU A 95 -3.74 20.66 -4.08
C LEU A 95 -2.80 20.47 -5.28
N GLY A 96 -2.98 19.39 -6.06
CA GLY A 96 -2.16 19.06 -7.23
C GLY A 96 -0.85 18.35 -6.89
N VAL A 97 -0.76 17.73 -5.72
CA VAL A 97 0.38 16.91 -5.31
C VAL A 97 0.07 15.45 -5.61
N ASN A 98 0.93 14.77 -6.34
CA ASN A 98 0.82 13.34 -6.60
C ASN A 98 1.01 12.54 -5.31
N CYS A 99 0.33 11.40 -5.18
CA CYS A 99 0.42 10.56 -4.00
C CYS A 99 0.83 9.13 -4.34
N ILE A 100 1.75 8.59 -3.53
CA ILE A 100 2.02 7.16 -3.43
C ILE A 100 1.48 6.68 -2.09
N VAL A 101 0.49 5.80 -2.12
CA VAL A 101 -0.17 5.22 -0.95
C VAL A 101 0.32 3.79 -0.76
N VAL A 102 0.83 3.48 0.43
CA VAL A 102 1.37 2.16 0.76
C VAL A 102 0.60 1.54 1.92
N GLY A 103 0.13 0.34 1.72
CA GLY A 103 -0.56 -0.46 2.74
C GLY A 103 -1.00 -1.81 2.20
N PRO A 104 -1.42 -2.75 3.04
CA PRO A 104 -1.96 -4.02 2.58
C PRO A 104 -3.12 -3.87 1.59
N LEU A 105 -4.14 -3.10 1.95
CA LEU A 105 -5.33 -2.78 1.13
C LEU A 105 -6.01 -4.01 0.49
N SER A 106 -5.77 -5.21 1.04
CA SER A 106 -6.26 -6.47 0.47
C SER A 106 -7.79 -6.58 0.43
N ARG A 107 -8.49 -6.02 1.44
CA ARG A 107 -9.96 -5.97 1.45
C ARG A 107 -10.48 -5.02 0.39
N GLU A 108 -9.83 -3.88 0.23
CA GLU A 108 -10.18 -2.84 -0.73
C GLU A 108 -9.94 -3.32 -2.17
N VAL A 109 -8.82 -4.00 -2.42
CA VAL A 109 -8.55 -4.64 -3.72
C VAL A 109 -9.60 -5.71 -4.02
N ARG A 110 -9.82 -6.65 -3.08
CA ARG A 110 -10.81 -7.72 -3.25
C ARG A 110 -12.22 -7.20 -3.55
N ALA A 111 -12.57 -6.05 -2.99
CA ALA A 111 -13.86 -5.39 -3.18
C ALA A 111 -13.88 -4.37 -4.34
N HIS A 112 -12.84 -4.31 -5.18
CA HIS A 112 -12.67 -3.36 -6.30
C HIS A 112 -12.80 -1.88 -5.90
N LYS A 113 -12.58 -1.53 -4.62
CA LYS A 113 -12.74 -0.16 -4.13
C LYS A 113 -11.69 0.81 -4.68
N LEU A 114 -10.50 0.32 -5.04
CA LEU A 114 -9.43 1.17 -5.55
C LEU A 114 -9.65 1.64 -6.99
N THR A 115 -10.67 1.14 -7.67
CA THR A 115 -11.15 1.64 -8.97
C THR A 115 -12.44 2.43 -8.86
N ASP A 116 -13.12 2.36 -7.73
CA ASP A 116 -14.35 3.10 -7.48
C ASP A 116 -14.05 4.57 -7.17
N ARG A 117 -14.30 5.44 -8.12
CA ARG A 117 -14.06 6.88 -8.03
C ARG A 117 -14.84 7.54 -6.88
N ALA A 118 -16.05 7.07 -6.61
CA ALA A 118 -16.86 7.58 -5.52
C ALA A 118 -16.24 7.20 -4.16
N TRP A 119 -15.78 5.96 -4.01
CA TRP A 119 -15.08 5.54 -2.80
C TRP A 119 -13.72 6.24 -2.63
N LEU A 120 -12.97 6.38 -3.71
CA LEU A 120 -11.71 7.13 -3.70
C LEU A 120 -11.93 8.62 -3.40
N GLY A 121 -13.09 9.17 -3.74
CA GLY A 121 -13.40 10.60 -3.60
C GLY A 121 -12.55 11.47 -4.52
N VAL A 122 -12.25 10.97 -5.73
CA VAL A 122 -11.48 11.68 -6.76
C VAL A 122 -12.22 11.65 -8.09
N GLY A 123 -12.04 12.70 -8.90
CA GLY A 123 -12.61 12.79 -10.23
C GLY A 123 -11.78 12.05 -11.30
N ASP A 124 -12.24 12.14 -12.55
CA ASP A 124 -11.60 11.49 -13.70
C ASP A 124 -10.27 12.16 -14.08
N GLU A 125 -10.02 13.36 -13.58
CA GLU A 125 -8.76 14.08 -13.72
C GLU A 125 -7.60 13.45 -12.95
N VAL A 126 -7.86 12.51 -12.06
CA VAL A 126 -6.81 11.81 -11.30
C VAL A 126 -6.45 10.50 -11.98
N GLN A 127 -5.18 10.35 -12.34
CA GLN A 127 -4.68 9.08 -12.87
C GLN A 127 -4.42 8.09 -11.73
N VAL A 128 -5.18 7.00 -11.67
CA VAL A 128 -5.01 5.95 -10.65
C VAL A 128 -4.21 4.79 -11.22
N ARG A 129 -3.21 4.31 -10.47
CA ARG A 129 -2.45 3.09 -10.74
C ARG A 129 -2.41 2.23 -9.48
N ILE A 130 -2.59 0.93 -9.63
CA ILE A 130 -2.64 -0.01 -8.51
C ILE A 130 -1.61 -1.11 -8.75
N VAL A 131 -0.61 -1.15 -7.89
CA VAL A 131 0.45 -2.18 -7.92
C VAL A 131 0.16 -3.17 -6.81
N TRP A 132 -0.04 -4.43 -7.18
CA TRP A 132 -0.13 -5.53 -6.22
C TRP A 132 1.20 -6.28 -6.19
N VAL A 133 1.91 -6.14 -5.09
CA VAL A 133 3.19 -6.79 -4.87
C VAL A 133 2.96 -8.12 -4.16
N HIS A 134 3.43 -9.20 -4.76
CA HIS A 134 3.27 -10.54 -4.18
C HIS A 134 4.58 -11.30 -4.08
N LEU A 135 4.57 -12.31 -3.23
CA LEU A 135 5.59 -13.32 -3.05
C LEU A 135 4.92 -14.66 -2.77
N PRO A 136 5.57 -15.79 -3.06
CA PRO A 136 5.20 -17.09 -2.49
C PRO A 136 5.08 -16.99 -0.96
N GLU A 137 4.07 -17.67 -0.39
CA GLU A 137 3.75 -17.58 1.05
C GLU A 137 4.96 -17.89 1.94
N ASP A 138 5.71 -18.92 1.61
CA ASP A 138 6.88 -19.33 2.40
C ASP A 138 7.99 -18.29 2.40
N GLU A 139 8.24 -17.65 1.25
CA GLU A 139 9.22 -16.58 1.15
C GLU A 139 8.77 -15.34 1.94
N ALA A 140 7.50 -14.97 1.83
CA ALA A 140 6.95 -13.86 2.59
C ALA A 140 7.06 -14.11 4.09
N ARG A 141 6.73 -15.33 4.56
CA ARG A 141 6.87 -15.74 5.96
C ARG A 141 8.33 -15.67 6.44
N GLN A 142 9.27 -16.15 5.64
CA GLN A 142 10.69 -16.08 5.97
C GLN A 142 11.17 -14.63 6.09
N ARG A 143 10.78 -13.75 5.18
CA ARG A 143 11.13 -12.31 5.23
C ARG A 143 10.52 -11.62 6.46
N ILE A 144 9.27 -11.95 6.81
CA ILE A 144 8.61 -11.45 8.02
C ILE A 144 9.39 -11.87 9.27
N ALA A 145 9.75 -13.15 9.39
CA ALA A 145 10.52 -13.67 10.50
C ALA A 145 11.93 -13.03 10.58
N ALA A 146 12.62 -12.93 9.44
CA ALA A 146 13.99 -12.41 9.37
C ALA A 146 14.09 -10.91 9.73
N ARG A 147 13.07 -10.09 9.42
CA ARG A 147 13.10 -8.66 9.76
C ARG A 147 12.94 -8.37 11.25
N GLY A 148 12.44 -9.32 12.05
CA GLY A 148 12.33 -9.23 13.50
C GLY A 148 11.47 -8.06 14.00
N ASN A 149 10.48 -7.62 13.22
CA ASN A 149 9.61 -6.51 13.62
C ASN A 149 8.64 -6.99 14.72
N PRO A 150 8.61 -6.36 15.92
CA PRO A 150 7.69 -6.72 17.00
C PRO A 150 6.22 -6.75 16.56
N ASN A 151 5.81 -5.90 15.61
CA ASN A 151 4.45 -5.84 15.08
C ASN A 151 4.04 -7.10 14.28
N ASP A 152 4.96 -8.00 14.03
CA ASP A 152 4.68 -9.29 13.38
C ASP A 152 4.51 -10.45 14.36
N ALA A 153 4.72 -10.24 15.65
CA ALA A 153 4.72 -11.29 16.65
C ALA A 153 3.41 -12.08 16.67
N TRP A 154 2.27 -11.38 16.70
CA TRP A 154 0.96 -12.04 16.66
C TRP A 154 0.78 -12.86 15.37
N LYS A 155 1.11 -12.28 14.24
CA LYS A 155 1.01 -12.90 12.92
C LYS A 155 1.84 -14.19 12.82
N LEU A 156 3.08 -14.16 13.30
CA LEU A 156 3.96 -15.33 13.30
C LEU A 156 3.49 -16.41 14.25
N ALA A 157 2.93 -16.01 15.41
CA ALA A 157 2.40 -16.96 16.40
C ALA A 157 1.07 -17.59 15.95
N HIS A 158 0.28 -16.89 15.12
CA HIS A 158 -1.04 -17.33 14.64
C HIS A 158 -1.05 -17.44 13.11
N TRP A 159 -0.02 -18.06 12.54
CA TRP A 159 0.16 -18.09 11.09
C TRP A 159 -1.01 -18.76 10.37
N ASP A 160 -1.58 -19.83 10.91
CA ASP A 160 -2.72 -20.53 10.31
C ASP A 160 -3.96 -19.63 10.24
N ASP A 161 -4.19 -18.79 11.25
CA ASP A 161 -5.26 -17.79 11.22
C ASP A 161 -4.95 -16.67 10.24
N TYR A 162 -3.70 -16.19 10.21
CA TYR A 162 -3.27 -15.13 9.29
C TYR A 162 -3.38 -15.57 7.83
N ARG A 163 -2.92 -16.79 7.50
CA ARG A 163 -2.95 -17.31 6.13
C ARG A 163 -4.35 -17.42 5.55
N THR A 164 -5.40 -17.58 6.37
CA THR A 164 -6.79 -17.59 5.88
C THR A 164 -7.21 -16.24 5.28
N ARG A 165 -6.50 -15.18 5.58
CA ARG A 165 -6.75 -13.82 5.08
C ARG A 165 -5.95 -13.51 3.82
N LEU A 166 -4.99 -14.37 3.46
CA LEU A 166 -4.19 -14.19 2.26
C LEU A 166 -5.09 -14.28 1.04
N PHE A 167 -4.80 -13.41 0.09
CA PHE A 167 -5.54 -13.23 -1.13
C PHE A 167 -4.56 -12.99 -2.27
N MET A 168 -4.68 -13.73 -3.34
CA MET A 168 -3.94 -13.49 -4.57
C MET A 168 -4.94 -13.13 -5.67
N PRO A 169 -4.98 -11.86 -6.11
CA PRO A 169 -5.83 -11.46 -7.23
C PRO A 169 -5.37 -12.13 -8.53
N SER A 170 -6.32 -12.53 -9.35
CA SER A 170 -6.05 -12.97 -10.72
C SER A 170 -6.08 -11.78 -11.68
N ALA A 171 -5.30 -11.83 -12.76
CA ALA A 171 -5.35 -10.81 -13.80
C ALA A 171 -6.72 -10.78 -14.53
N GLN A 172 -7.46 -11.89 -14.49
CA GLN A 172 -8.79 -11.98 -15.09
C GLN A 172 -9.83 -11.22 -14.26
N ASP A 173 -9.81 -11.39 -12.93
CA ASP A 173 -10.78 -10.76 -12.04
C ASP A 173 -10.38 -9.31 -11.70
N HIS A 174 -9.10 -9.00 -11.77
CA HIS A 174 -8.53 -7.69 -11.44
C HIS A 174 -7.61 -7.17 -12.55
N PRO A 175 -8.15 -6.89 -13.76
CA PRO A 175 -7.35 -6.42 -14.89
C PRO A 175 -6.73 -5.03 -14.67
N GLU A 176 -7.23 -4.29 -13.68
CA GLU A 176 -6.73 -2.98 -13.28
C GLU A 176 -5.41 -3.02 -12.51
N LEU A 177 -5.01 -4.20 -12.02
CA LEU A 177 -3.81 -4.34 -11.21
C LEU A 177 -2.57 -4.59 -12.06
N LEU A 178 -1.48 -3.90 -11.72
CA LEU A 178 -0.15 -4.38 -12.05
C LEU A 178 0.23 -5.45 -11.02
N LEU A 179 0.16 -6.72 -11.42
CA LEU A 179 0.62 -7.84 -10.58
C LEU A 179 2.15 -7.93 -10.69
N LEU A 180 2.84 -7.72 -9.58
CA LEU A 180 4.30 -7.64 -9.53
C LEU A 180 4.86 -8.76 -8.64
N ASP A 181 5.49 -9.74 -9.25
CA ASP A 181 6.15 -10.84 -8.55
C ASP A 181 7.52 -10.41 -8.03
N ASN A 182 7.63 -10.24 -6.72
CA ASN A 182 8.87 -9.79 -6.07
C ASN A 182 9.78 -10.96 -5.63
N SER A 183 9.55 -12.16 -6.16
CA SER A 183 10.51 -13.29 -6.11
C SER A 183 11.54 -13.23 -7.25
N GLU A 184 11.21 -12.51 -8.32
CA GLU A 184 12.08 -12.28 -9.46
C GLU A 184 13.31 -11.39 -9.10
N PRO A 185 14.36 -11.35 -9.93
CA PRO A 185 15.52 -10.48 -9.69
C PRO A 185 15.12 -9.01 -9.51
N ALA A 186 15.64 -8.37 -8.47
CA ALA A 186 15.22 -7.05 -8.02
C ALA A 186 15.27 -5.95 -9.11
N GLU A 187 16.25 -5.99 -10.01
CA GLU A 187 16.34 -5.03 -11.10
C GLU A 187 15.24 -5.24 -12.14
N ARG A 188 14.92 -6.48 -12.48
CA ARG A 188 13.84 -6.83 -13.40
C ARG A 188 12.48 -6.39 -12.86
N VAL A 189 12.23 -6.67 -11.58
CA VAL A 189 11.02 -6.21 -10.88
C VAL A 189 10.89 -4.69 -10.97
N PHE A 190 11.99 -4.00 -10.71
CA PHE A 190 12.01 -2.55 -10.72
C PHE A 190 11.82 -1.95 -12.13
N GLU A 191 12.46 -2.52 -13.15
CA GLU A 191 12.27 -2.10 -14.55
C GLU A 191 10.82 -2.29 -14.99
N THR A 192 10.21 -3.45 -14.68
CA THR A 192 8.80 -3.72 -14.96
C THR A 192 7.90 -2.69 -14.29
N LEU A 193 8.15 -2.40 -13.01
CA LEU A 193 7.41 -1.40 -12.24
C LEU A 193 7.51 -0.02 -12.87
N MET A 194 8.72 0.46 -13.18
CA MET A 194 8.93 1.80 -13.73
C MET A 194 8.31 1.96 -15.11
N THR A 195 8.43 0.97 -15.98
CA THR A 195 7.77 0.96 -17.30
C THR A 195 6.25 1.09 -17.15
N ALA A 196 5.64 0.35 -16.23
CA ALA A 196 4.20 0.39 -16.01
C ALA A 196 3.72 1.70 -15.37
N LEU A 197 4.58 2.37 -14.60
CA LEU A 197 4.26 3.65 -13.98
C LEU A 197 4.57 4.85 -14.90
N GLY A 198 5.13 4.63 -16.08
CA GLY A 198 5.45 5.69 -17.04
C GLY A 198 6.63 6.55 -16.59
N GLY A 199 7.62 5.89 -16.01
CA GLY A 199 8.91 6.45 -15.65
C GLY A 199 9.95 6.22 -16.73
#